data_16d15813895f715d415730573f7e4873
#
_entry.id   16d15813895f715d415730573f7e4873
#
_cell.length_a   1.000
_cell.length_b   1.000
_cell.length_c   1.000
_cell.angle_alpha   90.00
_cell.angle_beta   90.00
_cell.angle_gamma   90.00
#
_symmetry.space_group_name_H-M   'P 1'
#
loop_
_entity.id
_entity.type
_entity.pdbx_description
1 polymer ?
#
loop_
_entity_poly.entity_id
_entity_poly.type
_entity_poly.pdbx_seq_one_letter_code
_entity_poly.pdbx_strand_id
1 'polypeptide(L)'
;MGNTSIAPENVLNTKKKLPRLGFLGVGWIGRNRMEVIAKSGLAKVAVICDTSPEILQQALVVAPQAKTVNSYDDLLSAGIDGVIIATPSAQHAEQSVRALKSGLPVFCQKPLGRTANETRRVVEAARKADQLLAIDLAYRFTAALQAVHRVISSGLLGDVYAANLVFHNAYGPDKEWFYDRARSGGGCVMDLGIHLIDAALWMLGFPPVLKVNSKLYTQGRHLNGQSNSVEDYATAQVETASGAVINLTCSWRISVGQDCIISSEFFGTRGGASFHNVNGSFYDFVAERYEGTKRIPLISGPDDWPGRAGLEWLERLQMNERFDVRNDELVRVAEVLDAIYHSASTL
;
A
#
# COMPACT_ATOMS: atom_id res chain seq x y z
N MET A 1 53.00 36.91 -24.25
CA MET A 1 52.47 35.55 -24.19
C MET A 1 52.06 35.34 -22.74
N GLY A 2 50.85 35.66 -22.41
CA GLY A 2 50.31 35.55 -21.04
C GLY A 2 49.53 34.28 -20.89
N ASN A 3 49.96 33.40 -20.00
CA ASN A 3 49.32 32.15 -19.64
C ASN A 3 48.37 32.43 -18.47
N THR A 4 47.08 32.55 -18.75
CA THR A 4 46.02 32.66 -17.72
C THR A 4 45.63 31.25 -17.31
N SER A 5 46.15 30.81 -16.18
CA SER A 5 45.71 29.61 -15.47
C SER A 5 44.31 29.86 -14.90
N ILE A 6 43.30 29.14 -15.41
CA ILE A 6 41.95 29.08 -14.83
C ILE A 6 41.99 28.06 -13.68
N ALA A 7 41.82 28.55 -12.47
CA ALA A 7 41.66 27.71 -11.29
C ALA A 7 40.34 26.90 -11.38
N PRO A 8 40.29 25.62 -10.97
CA PRO A 8 39.05 24.85 -10.98
C PRO A 8 38.08 25.42 -9.92
N GLU A 9 36.86 25.75 -10.37
CA GLU A 9 35.76 26.10 -9.51
C GLU A 9 35.54 24.97 -8.46
N ASN A 10 35.66 25.35 -7.20
CA ASN A 10 35.27 24.53 -6.08
C ASN A 10 33.75 24.25 -6.15
N VAL A 11 33.37 23.11 -6.67
CA VAL A 11 32.01 22.56 -6.51
C VAL A 11 31.87 22.26 -5.03
N LEU A 12 31.29 23.21 -4.30
CA LEU A 12 30.86 23.04 -2.92
C LEU A 12 29.88 21.87 -2.87
N ASN A 13 30.38 20.73 -2.48
CA ASN A 13 29.58 19.53 -2.16
C ASN A 13 28.83 19.81 -0.87
N THR A 14 27.75 20.60 -0.93
CA THR A 14 26.84 20.83 0.19
C THR A 14 26.17 19.48 0.49
N LYS A 15 26.67 18.76 1.49
CA LYS A 15 26.00 17.57 2.03
C LYS A 15 24.54 17.95 2.29
N LYS A 16 23.64 17.46 1.44
CA LYS A 16 22.19 17.70 1.56
C LYS A 16 21.76 17.21 2.93
N LYS A 17 21.16 18.10 3.73
CA LYS A 17 20.71 17.77 5.08
C LYS A 17 19.68 16.65 4.99
N LEU A 18 19.91 15.54 5.72
CA LEU A 18 18.98 14.42 5.73
C LEU A 18 17.63 14.84 6.31
N PRO A 19 16.51 14.46 5.67
CA PRO A 19 15.18 14.70 6.19
C PRO A 19 15.01 14.11 7.60
N ARG A 20 14.32 14.85 8.46
CA ARG A 20 13.96 14.47 9.82
C ARG A 20 12.54 13.91 9.79
N LEU A 21 12.35 12.65 10.11
CA LEU A 21 11.05 12.00 10.03
C LEU A 21 10.45 11.77 11.41
N GLY A 22 9.12 11.98 11.49
CA GLY A 22 8.30 11.59 12.61
C GLY A 22 7.56 10.28 12.32
N PHE A 23 7.48 9.38 13.30
CA PHE A 23 6.74 8.13 13.21
C PHE A 23 5.60 8.13 14.21
N LEU A 24 4.38 7.99 13.72
CA LEU A 24 3.15 7.87 14.50
C LEU A 24 2.59 6.45 14.40
N GLY A 25 2.66 5.71 15.52
CA GLY A 25 2.41 4.26 15.54
C GLY A 25 3.65 3.48 15.08
N VAL A 26 4.32 2.83 16.05
CA VAL A 26 5.53 2.03 15.81
C VAL A 26 5.34 0.58 16.27
N GLY A 27 4.11 0.08 16.16
CA GLY A 27 3.80 -1.34 16.27
C GLY A 27 4.58 -2.15 15.21
N TRP A 28 4.26 -3.45 15.05
CA TRP A 28 5.03 -4.33 14.16
C TRP A 28 5.29 -3.74 12.78
N ILE A 29 4.26 -3.24 12.08
CA ILE A 29 4.41 -2.71 10.72
C ILE A 29 5.14 -1.36 10.68
N GLY A 30 4.79 -0.44 11.61
CA GLY A 30 5.45 0.88 11.70
C GLY A 30 6.93 0.75 12.01
N ARG A 31 7.30 -0.15 12.93
CA ARG A 31 8.70 -0.45 13.28
C ARG A 31 9.45 -1.07 12.11
N ASN A 32 8.83 -2.00 11.37
CA ASN A 32 9.42 -2.57 10.17
C ASN A 32 9.75 -1.49 9.11
N ARG A 33 8.82 -0.57 8.85
CA ARG A 33 9.06 0.56 7.95
C ARG A 33 10.14 1.52 8.46
N MET A 34 10.14 1.76 9.78
CA MET A 34 11.16 2.58 10.43
C MET A 34 12.55 1.97 10.32
N GLU A 35 12.67 0.65 10.48
CA GLU A 35 13.93 -0.07 10.35
C GLU A 35 14.52 0.03 8.94
N VAL A 36 13.71 -0.18 7.91
CA VAL A 36 14.13 -0.05 6.52
C VAL A 36 14.62 1.38 6.22
N ILE A 37 13.88 2.39 6.67
CA ILE A 37 14.27 3.80 6.50
C ILE A 37 15.53 4.13 7.29
N ALA A 38 15.68 3.66 8.52
CA ALA A 38 16.88 3.89 9.32
C ALA A 38 18.12 3.25 8.68
N LYS A 39 18.00 2.01 8.19
CA LYS A 39 19.09 1.28 7.50
C LYS A 39 19.48 1.91 6.17
N SER A 40 18.57 2.57 5.47
CA SER A 40 18.86 3.23 4.18
C SER A 40 19.85 4.37 4.30
N GLY A 41 19.95 5.01 5.46
CA GLY A 41 20.76 6.21 5.66
C GLY A 41 20.23 7.46 4.93
N LEU A 42 19.05 7.38 4.29
CA LEU A 42 18.47 8.49 3.51
C LEU A 42 17.70 9.50 4.37
N ALA A 43 17.36 9.18 5.62
CA ALA A 43 16.70 10.08 6.54
C ALA A 43 17.11 9.81 7.99
N LYS A 44 16.73 10.72 8.89
CA LYS A 44 16.85 10.54 10.33
C LYS A 44 15.48 10.23 10.93
N VAL A 45 15.35 9.13 11.65
CA VAL A 45 14.24 8.90 12.56
C VAL A 45 14.41 9.89 13.72
N ALA A 46 13.67 10.99 13.68
CA ALA A 46 13.87 12.08 14.61
C ALA A 46 12.94 12.02 15.82
N VAL A 47 11.68 11.65 15.60
CA VAL A 47 10.64 11.65 16.64
C VAL A 47 9.75 10.43 16.48
N ILE A 48 9.37 9.80 17.58
CA ILE A 48 8.51 8.62 17.64
C ILE A 48 7.36 8.89 18.62
N CYS A 49 6.14 8.55 18.21
CA CYS A 49 4.94 8.63 19.02
C CYS A 49 4.17 7.31 18.95
N ASP A 50 3.91 6.70 20.09
CA ASP A 50 3.02 5.54 20.26
C ASP A 50 2.36 5.60 21.64
N THR A 51 1.23 4.95 21.80
CA THR A 51 0.51 4.90 23.08
C THR A 51 1.04 3.85 24.05
N SER A 52 1.82 2.86 23.57
CA SER A 52 2.40 1.79 24.39
C SER A 52 3.87 2.09 24.71
N PRO A 53 4.23 2.21 26.00
CA PRO A 53 5.62 2.36 26.41
C PRO A 53 6.52 1.20 25.96
N GLU A 54 6.00 -0.04 25.95
CA GLU A 54 6.74 -1.24 25.53
C GLU A 54 7.09 -1.18 24.04
N ILE A 55 6.14 -0.72 23.21
CA ILE A 55 6.36 -0.54 21.77
C ILE A 55 7.36 0.57 21.51
N LEU A 56 7.31 1.68 22.27
CA LEU A 56 8.29 2.76 22.19
C LEU A 56 9.72 2.25 22.54
N GLN A 57 9.86 1.44 23.58
CA GLN A 57 11.14 0.82 23.95
C GLN A 57 11.71 -0.03 22.81
N GLN A 58 10.87 -0.87 22.20
CA GLN A 58 11.29 -1.69 21.05
C GLN A 58 11.67 -0.84 19.84
N ALA A 59 10.99 0.27 19.61
CA ALA A 59 11.30 1.21 18.53
C ALA A 59 12.64 1.93 18.76
N LEU A 60 12.97 2.28 20.00
CA LEU A 60 14.24 2.90 20.36
C LEU A 60 15.46 1.97 20.18
N VAL A 61 15.25 0.64 20.14
CA VAL A 61 16.34 -0.29 19.75
C VAL A 61 16.76 -0.05 18.29
N VAL A 62 15.79 0.24 17.42
CA VAL A 62 16.03 0.51 16.00
C VAL A 62 16.56 1.94 15.78
N ALA A 63 16.03 2.91 16.53
CA ALA A 63 16.39 4.32 16.39
C ALA A 63 16.74 4.94 17.76
N PRO A 64 17.91 4.62 18.34
CA PRO A 64 18.26 5.02 19.71
C PRO A 64 18.44 6.54 19.89
N GLN A 65 18.57 7.29 18.81
CA GLN A 65 18.70 8.75 18.84
C GLN A 65 17.35 9.49 18.64
N ALA A 66 16.26 8.74 18.44
CA ALA A 66 14.94 9.33 18.24
C ALA A 66 14.38 9.86 19.58
N LYS A 67 13.74 11.02 19.52
CA LYS A 67 12.99 11.57 20.66
C LYS A 67 11.61 10.90 20.72
N THR A 68 11.19 10.45 21.89
CA THR A 68 9.80 10.03 22.10
C THR A 68 8.95 11.22 22.54
N VAL A 69 7.70 11.25 22.06
CA VAL A 69 6.70 12.25 22.45
C VAL A 69 5.39 11.56 22.80
N ASN A 70 4.57 12.21 23.63
CA ASN A 70 3.38 11.60 24.22
C ASN A 70 2.10 11.88 23.43
N SER A 71 2.14 12.83 22.49
CA SER A 71 0.96 13.19 21.71
C SER A 71 1.30 13.41 20.23
N TYR A 72 0.28 13.30 19.40
CA TYR A 72 0.41 13.62 17.98
C TYR A 72 0.72 15.12 17.75
N ASP A 73 0.19 16.01 18.59
CA ASP A 73 0.48 17.44 18.50
C ASP A 73 1.95 17.75 18.79
N ASP A 74 2.54 17.08 19.78
CA ASP A 74 3.97 17.20 20.06
C ASP A 74 4.82 16.70 18.88
N LEU A 75 4.38 15.60 18.22
CA LEU A 75 5.08 15.08 17.04
C LEU A 75 5.02 16.06 15.87
N LEU A 76 3.85 16.63 15.56
CA LEU A 76 3.70 17.62 14.49
C LEU A 76 4.53 18.89 14.74
N SER A 77 4.73 19.26 16.00
CA SER A 77 5.47 20.46 16.42
C SER A 77 6.98 20.22 16.57
N ALA A 78 7.47 19.02 16.34
CA ALA A 78 8.86 18.64 16.66
C ALA A 78 9.91 19.02 15.59
N GLY A 79 9.57 19.84 14.60
CA GLY A 79 10.48 20.27 13.53
C GLY A 79 10.93 19.11 12.66
N ILE A 80 9.97 18.32 12.18
CA ILE A 80 10.16 17.22 11.24
C ILE A 80 9.87 17.68 9.81
N ASP A 81 10.42 16.95 8.82
CA ASP A 81 10.28 17.25 7.40
C ASP A 81 9.24 16.33 6.72
N GLY A 82 8.72 15.33 7.43
CA GLY A 82 7.68 14.43 6.97
C GLY A 82 7.26 13.45 8.06
N VAL A 83 6.06 12.86 7.92
CA VAL A 83 5.49 11.93 8.90
C VAL A 83 5.08 10.60 8.27
N ILE A 84 5.42 9.52 8.97
CA ILE A 84 4.96 8.17 8.68
C ILE A 84 3.88 7.79 9.68
N ILE A 85 2.70 7.40 9.18
CA ILE A 85 1.52 7.04 9.97
C ILE A 85 1.25 5.55 9.83
N ALA A 86 1.29 4.81 10.94
CA ALA A 86 1.05 3.37 11.00
C ALA A 86 0.24 2.98 12.25
N THR A 87 -0.75 3.78 12.57
CA THR A 87 -1.76 3.57 13.61
C THR A 87 -2.86 2.62 13.14
N PRO A 88 -3.89 2.27 13.94
CA PRO A 88 -5.08 1.58 13.44
C PRO A 88 -5.84 2.38 12.37
N SER A 89 -6.44 1.68 11.40
CA SER A 89 -7.04 2.25 10.17
C SER A 89 -8.02 3.40 10.42
N ALA A 90 -8.80 3.33 11.49
CA ALA A 90 -9.76 4.39 11.85
C ALA A 90 -9.13 5.78 12.06
N GLN A 91 -7.84 5.83 12.34
CA GLN A 91 -7.13 7.07 12.66
C GLN A 91 -6.42 7.66 11.44
N HIS A 92 -6.14 6.86 10.41
CA HIS A 92 -5.31 7.23 9.27
C HIS A 92 -5.77 8.50 8.58
N ALA A 93 -7.06 8.58 8.23
CA ALA A 93 -7.58 9.72 7.49
C ALA A 93 -7.45 11.04 8.27
N GLU A 94 -7.85 11.05 9.53
CA GLU A 94 -7.80 12.27 10.36
C GLU A 94 -6.35 12.70 10.64
N GLN A 95 -5.49 11.75 10.98
CA GLN A 95 -4.08 12.01 11.23
C GLN A 95 -3.38 12.54 9.97
N SER A 96 -3.63 11.92 8.81
CA SER A 96 -3.07 12.37 7.52
C SER A 96 -3.54 13.78 7.17
N VAL A 97 -4.84 14.07 7.30
CA VAL A 97 -5.39 15.42 7.04
C VAL A 97 -4.74 16.48 7.95
N ARG A 98 -4.54 16.17 9.23
CA ARG A 98 -3.89 17.10 10.17
C ARG A 98 -2.43 17.38 9.81
N ALA A 99 -1.65 16.32 9.48
CA ALA A 99 -0.26 16.49 9.06
C ALA A 99 -0.15 17.34 7.78
N LEU A 100 -0.95 17.01 6.76
CA LEU A 100 -0.97 17.74 5.49
C LEU A 100 -1.34 19.21 5.67
N LYS A 101 -2.35 19.52 6.50
CA LYS A 101 -2.73 20.90 6.85
C LYS A 101 -1.63 21.66 7.61
N SER A 102 -0.77 20.92 8.33
CA SER A 102 0.41 21.49 8.99
C SER A 102 1.61 21.66 8.05
N GLY A 103 1.43 21.37 6.74
CA GLY A 103 2.48 21.51 5.74
C GLY A 103 3.47 20.34 5.70
N LEU A 104 3.14 19.20 6.31
CA LEU A 104 4.00 18.03 6.36
C LEU A 104 3.62 17.01 5.28
N PRO A 105 4.58 16.56 4.46
CA PRO A 105 4.45 15.36 3.62
C PRO A 105 4.10 14.12 4.45
N VAL A 106 3.25 13.24 3.88
CA VAL A 106 2.71 12.07 4.58
C VAL A 106 3.01 10.78 3.82
N PHE A 107 3.50 9.78 4.53
CA PHE A 107 3.46 8.38 4.14
C PHE A 107 2.54 7.62 5.12
N CYS A 108 1.46 7.04 4.62
CA CYS A 108 0.47 6.38 5.46
C CYS A 108 0.39 4.88 5.17
N GLN A 109 0.19 4.06 6.21
CA GLN A 109 -0.19 2.66 6.03
C GLN A 109 -1.55 2.53 5.34
N LYS A 110 -1.72 1.43 4.62
CA LYS A 110 -3.02 1.05 4.04
C LYS A 110 -3.99 0.58 5.16
N PRO A 111 -5.28 0.78 4.97
CA PRO A 111 -5.92 1.68 4.00
C PRO A 111 -5.73 3.15 4.41
N LEU A 112 -5.69 4.07 3.44
CA LEU A 112 -5.58 5.51 3.71
C LEU A 112 -6.80 6.06 4.46
N GLY A 113 -7.95 5.45 4.25
CA GLY A 113 -9.21 5.67 4.93
C GLY A 113 -10.05 4.39 4.89
N ARG A 114 -11.02 4.26 5.79
CA ARG A 114 -11.94 3.13 5.86
C ARG A 114 -13.02 3.14 4.76
N THR A 115 -13.18 4.28 4.11
CA THR A 115 -14.15 4.51 3.02
C THR A 115 -13.54 5.38 1.93
N ALA A 116 -14.16 5.38 0.75
CA ALA A 116 -13.79 6.29 -0.34
C ALA A 116 -13.91 7.76 0.07
N ASN A 117 -14.88 8.11 0.90
CA ASN A 117 -15.05 9.48 1.40
C ASN A 117 -13.89 9.91 2.31
N GLU A 118 -13.45 9.04 3.24
CA GLU A 118 -12.27 9.30 4.09
C GLU A 118 -11.00 9.44 3.22
N THR A 119 -10.79 8.53 2.27
CA THR A 119 -9.66 8.58 1.34
C THR A 119 -9.67 9.86 0.51
N ARG A 120 -10.82 10.27 -0.03
CA ARG A 120 -10.97 11.51 -0.81
C ARG A 120 -10.61 12.74 0.04
N ARG A 121 -11.06 12.81 1.29
CA ARG A 121 -10.71 13.91 2.20
C ARG A 121 -9.20 14.05 2.39
N VAL A 122 -8.46 12.94 2.48
CA VAL A 122 -6.99 12.96 2.60
C VAL A 122 -6.34 13.46 1.31
N VAL A 123 -6.74 12.92 0.16
CA VAL A 123 -6.21 13.32 -1.15
C VAL A 123 -6.48 14.80 -1.43
N GLU A 124 -7.68 15.30 -1.11
CA GLU A 124 -8.01 16.71 -1.23
C GLU A 124 -7.19 17.59 -0.28
N ALA A 125 -6.92 17.12 0.96
CA ALA A 125 -6.06 17.84 1.89
C ALA A 125 -4.62 17.93 1.37
N ALA A 126 -4.08 16.85 0.78
CA ALA A 126 -2.76 16.82 0.16
C ALA A 126 -2.70 17.79 -1.04
N ARG A 127 -3.73 17.78 -1.91
CA ARG A 127 -3.86 18.69 -3.05
C ARG A 127 -3.90 20.15 -2.61
N LYS A 128 -4.72 20.48 -1.63
CA LYS A 128 -4.88 21.86 -1.13
C LYS A 128 -3.61 22.40 -0.45
N ALA A 129 -2.89 21.54 0.25
CA ALA A 129 -1.65 21.88 0.92
C ALA A 129 -0.42 21.81 -0.01
N ASP A 130 -0.59 21.30 -1.23
CA ASP A 130 0.48 20.97 -2.17
C ASP A 130 1.60 20.15 -1.50
N GLN A 131 1.22 19.07 -0.80
CA GLN A 131 2.14 18.22 -0.07
C GLN A 131 2.19 16.81 -0.64
N LEU A 132 3.40 16.24 -0.64
CA LEU A 132 3.63 14.85 -1.05
C LEU A 132 2.84 13.90 -0.14
N LEU A 133 2.03 13.06 -0.76
CA LEU A 133 1.28 11.98 -0.11
C LEU A 133 1.61 10.67 -0.79
N ALA A 134 1.90 9.64 0.00
CA ALA A 134 1.96 8.25 -0.48
C ALA A 134 1.35 7.29 0.53
N ILE A 135 1.00 6.10 0.05
CA ILE A 135 0.40 5.02 0.83
C ILE A 135 1.22 3.74 0.67
N ASP A 136 1.25 2.90 1.70
CA ASP A 136 1.97 1.64 1.69
C ASP A 136 1.23 0.52 0.94
N LEU A 137 1.03 0.69 -0.35
CA LEU A 137 0.57 -0.37 -1.28
C LEU A 137 1.78 -1.18 -1.75
N ALA A 138 2.39 -1.86 -0.80
CA ALA A 138 3.74 -2.42 -0.91
C ALA A 138 3.91 -3.45 -2.05
N TYR A 139 2.86 -4.18 -2.44
CA TYR A 139 2.95 -5.18 -3.53
C TYR A 139 3.30 -4.58 -4.89
N ARG A 140 2.94 -3.33 -5.17
CA ARG A 140 3.38 -2.63 -6.40
C ARG A 140 4.91 -2.57 -6.53
N PHE A 141 5.64 -2.70 -5.42
CA PHE A 141 7.10 -2.59 -5.35
C PHE A 141 7.84 -3.92 -5.37
N THR A 142 7.11 -5.04 -5.50
CA THR A 142 7.74 -6.34 -5.74
C THR A 142 8.29 -6.42 -7.16
N ALA A 143 9.48 -7.00 -7.32
CA ALA A 143 10.09 -7.18 -8.65
C ALA A 143 9.19 -7.99 -9.57
N ALA A 144 8.48 -8.98 -9.02
CA ALA A 144 7.59 -9.85 -9.75
C ALA A 144 6.34 -9.11 -10.28
N LEU A 145 5.64 -8.32 -9.46
CA LEU A 145 4.47 -7.57 -9.93
C LEU A 145 4.85 -6.44 -10.90
N GLN A 146 6.01 -5.81 -10.70
CA GLN A 146 6.60 -4.85 -11.63
C GLN A 146 6.90 -5.49 -13.01
N ALA A 147 7.36 -6.74 -13.03
CA ALA A 147 7.61 -7.45 -14.28
C ALA A 147 6.31 -7.71 -15.06
N VAL A 148 5.24 -8.13 -14.36
CA VAL A 148 3.90 -8.28 -14.97
C VAL A 148 3.40 -6.94 -15.50
N HIS A 149 3.53 -5.86 -14.73
CA HIS A 149 3.13 -4.51 -15.17
C HIS A 149 3.86 -4.08 -16.44
N ARG A 150 5.17 -4.30 -16.55
CA ARG A 150 5.92 -3.99 -17.78
C ARG A 150 5.41 -4.79 -18.99
N VAL A 151 5.10 -6.07 -18.83
CA VAL A 151 4.54 -6.90 -19.90
C VAL A 151 3.18 -6.39 -20.38
N ILE A 152 2.30 -6.02 -19.47
CA ILE A 152 0.98 -5.47 -19.79
C ILE A 152 1.13 -4.09 -20.46
N SER A 153 1.91 -3.19 -19.87
CA SER A 153 2.11 -1.82 -20.37
C SER A 153 2.79 -1.75 -21.73
N SER A 154 3.62 -2.76 -22.05
CA SER A 154 4.25 -2.86 -23.40
C SER A 154 3.29 -3.36 -24.47
N GLY A 155 2.06 -3.73 -24.11
CA GLY A 155 1.06 -4.27 -25.02
C GLY A 155 1.34 -5.71 -25.49
N LEU A 156 2.29 -6.42 -24.90
CA LEU A 156 2.61 -7.81 -25.28
C LEU A 156 1.44 -8.77 -25.14
N LEU A 157 0.55 -8.55 -24.15
CA LEU A 157 -0.64 -9.36 -23.96
C LEU A 157 -1.81 -8.99 -24.89
N GLY A 158 -1.71 -7.91 -25.66
CA GLY A 158 -2.86 -7.33 -26.34
C GLY A 158 -3.82 -6.67 -25.36
N ASP A 159 -5.11 -6.64 -25.67
CA ASP A 159 -6.14 -6.12 -24.78
C ASP A 159 -6.41 -7.11 -23.65
N VAL A 160 -6.17 -6.69 -22.41
CA VAL A 160 -6.46 -7.52 -21.23
C VAL A 160 -7.98 -7.49 -21.00
N TYR A 161 -8.63 -8.65 -21.09
CA TYR A 161 -10.08 -8.79 -20.94
C TYR A 161 -10.52 -9.50 -19.66
N ALA A 162 -9.60 -10.21 -18.99
CA ALA A 162 -9.91 -10.88 -17.73
C ALA A 162 -8.73 -10.87 -16.77
N ALA A 163 -9.02 -10.84 -15.46
CA ALA A 163 -8.06 -11.02 -14.39
C ALA A 163 -8.65 -11.88 -13.27
N ASN A 164 -7.84 -12.80 -12.72
CA ASN A 164 -8.17 -13.59 -11.54
C ASN A 164 -7.17 -13.31 -10.43
N LEU A 165 -7.66 -12.90 -9.26
CA LEU A 165 -6.83 -12.50 -8.15
C LEU A 165 -7.25 -13.23 -6.88
N VAL A 166 -6.26 -13.74 -6.15
CA VAL A 166 -6.46 -14.53 -4.94
C VAL A 166 -5.52 -14.02 -3.84
N PHE A 167 -6.07 -13.84 -2.63
CA PHE A 167 -5.28 -13.64 -1.43
C PHE A 167 -5.91 -14.38 -0.25
N HIS A 168 -5.44 -15.57 0.02
CA HIS A 168 -5.92 -16.41 1.12
C HIS A 168 -4.86 -16.57 2.18
N ASN A 169 -5.21 -16.32 3.44
CA ASN A 169 -4.39 -16.58 4.61
C ASN A 169 -4.97 -17.73 5.44
N ALA A 170 -4.12 -18.63 5.93
CA ALA A 170 -4.52 -19.70 6.84
C ALA A 170 -4.90 -19.17 8.22
N TYR A 171 -4.50 -17.96 8.58
CA TYR A 171 -4.82 -17.30 9.86
C TYR A 171 -5.30 -15.87 9.64
N GLY A 172 -5.95 -15.32 10.67
CA GLY A 172 -6.36 -13.92 10.70
C GLY A 172 -5.30 -13.04 11.39
N PRO A 173 -5.48 -11.71 11.33
CA PRO A 173 -4.62 -10.77 12.05
C PRO A 173 -4.70 -10.97 13.57
N ASP A 174 -3.59 -10.64 14.27
CA ASP A 174 -3.41 -10.85 15.71
C ASP A 174 -4.03 -9.78 16.61
N LYS A 175 -4.40 -8.61 16.04
CA LYS A 175 -4.92 -7.48 16.79
C LYS A 175 -6.45 -7.45 16.75
N GLU A 176 -7.09 -7.32 17.91
CA GLU A 176 -8.55 -7.32 18.05
C GLU A 176 -9.24 -6.23 17.22
N TRP A 177 -8.59 -5.06 17.03
CA TRP A 177 -9.20 -3.97 16.28
C TRP A 177 -9.48 -4.30 14.80
N PHE A 178 -8.81 -5.30 14.20
CA PHE A 178 -9.12 -5.77 12.86
C PHE A 178 -10.54 -6.37 12.76
N TYR A 179 -11.04 -6.94 13.87
CA TYR A 179 -12.35 -7.57 13.94
C TYR A 179 -13.48 -6.60 14.36
N ASP A 180 -13.14 -5.36 14.59
CA ASP A 180 -14.08 -4.26 14.86
C ASP A 180 -14.23 -3.40 13.61
N ARG A 181 -15.38 -3.48 12.92
CA ARG A 181 -15.68 -2.76 11.69
C ARG A 181 -15.51 -1.24 11.83
N ALA A 182 -15.88 -0.69 13.00
CA ALA A 182 -15.71 0.75 13.24
C ALA A 182 -14.25 1.18 13.29
N ARG A 183 -13.34 0.28 13.64
CA ARG A 183 -11.91 0.54 13.76
C ARG A 183 -11.12 0.15 12.51
N SER A 184 -11.50 -0.95 11.85
CA SER A 184 -10.80 -1.49 10.67
C SER A 184 -11.37 -0.98 9.34
N GLY A 185 -12.67 -0.67 9.28
CA GLY A 185 -13.42 -0.40 8.06
C GLY A 185 -14.04 -1.65 7.43
N GLY A 186 -13.54 -2.85 7.75
CA GLY A 186 -13.97 -4.14 7.24
C GLY A 186 -12.98 -5.24 7.60
N GLY A 187 -13.18 -6.44 7.06
CA GLY A 187 -12.35 -7.62 7.31
C GLY A 187 -11.31 -7.87 6.22
N CYS A 188 -11.32 -9.10 5.67
CA CYS A 188 -10.32 -9.51 4.69
C CYS A 188 -10.35 -8.70 3.39
N VAL A 189 -11.46 -8.10 3.01
CA VAL A 189 -11.54 -7.19 1.85
C VAL A 189 -10.71 -5.93 2.09
N MET A 190 -10.89 -5.30 3.26
CA MET A 190 -10.17 -4.08 3.62
C MET A 190 -8.68 -4.34 3.87
N ASP A 191 -8.34 -5.51 4.40
CA ASP A 191 -6.95 -5.88 4.71
C ASP A 191 -6.18 -6.45 3.52
N LEU A 192 -6.76 -7.42 2.79
CA LEU A 192 -6.13 -8.16 1.71
C LEU A 192 -6.68 -7.78 0.34
N GLY A 193 -7.99 -7.63 0.23
CA GLY A 193 -8.69 -7.26 -1.02
C GLY A 193 -8.22 -5.92 -1.59
N ILE A 194 -7.85 -4.97 -0.73
CA ILE A 194 -7.28 -3.68 -1.16
C ILE A 194 -6.03 -3.87 -2.05
N HIS A 195 -5.16 -4.82 -1.73
CA HIS A 195 -3.97 -5.11 -2.54
C HIS A 195 -4.32 -5.71 -3.89
N LEU A 196 -5.35 -6.56 -3.94
CA LEU A 196 -5.82 -7.19 -5.18
C LEU A 196 -6.47 -6.15 -6.11
N ILE A 197 -7.37 -5.32 -5.58
CA ILE A 197 -8.04 -4.26 -6.35
C ILE A 197 -7.01 -3.23 -6.83
N ASP A 198 -6.10 -2.82 -5.95
CA ASP A 198 -5.02 -1.90 -6.32
C ASP A 198 -4.16 -2.45 -7.46
N ALA A 199 -3.70 -3.70 -7.35
CA ALA A 199 -2.91 -4.36 -8.39
C ALA A 199 -3.69 -4.45 -9.71
N ALA A 200 -4.96 -4.87 -9.68
CA ALA A 200 -5.78 -5.02 -10.88
C ALA A 200 -6.03 -3.68 -11.60
N LEU A 201 -6.43 -2.65 -10.86
CA LEU A 201 -6.68 -1.33 -11.44
C LEU A 201 -5.38 -0.72 -12.00
N TRP A 202 -4.27 -0.86 -11.29
CA TRP A 202 -2.96 -0.40 -11.74
C TRP A 202 -2.52 -1.08 -13.04
N MET A 203 -2.68 -2.41 -13.14
CA MET A 203 -2.37 -3.18 -14.35
C MET A 203 -3.21 -2.76 -15.55
N LEU A 204 -4.47 -2.37 -15.31
CA LEU A 204 -5.42 -1.99 -16.35
C LEU A 204 -5.41 -0.47 -16.66
N GLY A 205 -4.57 0.33 -16.00
CA GLY A 205 -4.50 1.78 -16.18
C GLY A 205 -5.70 2.53 -15.58
N PHE A 206 -6.30 2.00 -14.51
CA PHE A 206 -7.41 2.61 -13.78
C PHE A 206 -8.65 2.92 -14.65
N PRO A 207 -9.20 1.95 -15.40
CA PRO A 207 -10.42 2.18 -16.15
C PRO A 207 -11.60 2.48 -15.20
N PRO A 208 -12.63 3.22 -15.65
CA PRO A 208 -13.87 3.36 -14.88
C PRO A 208 -14.49 1.99 -14.59
N VAL A 209 -14.96 1.79 -13.37
CA VAL A 209 -15.68 0.59 -12.95
C VAL A 209 -17.16 0.79 -13.20
N LEU A 210 -17.80 -0.16 -13.88
CA LEU A 210 -19.20 -0.10 -14.27
C LEU A 210 -20.11 -0.84 -13.30
N LYS A 211 -19.63 -2.00 -12.79
CA LYS A 211 -20.43 -2.88 -11.94
C LYS A 211 -19.56 -3.69 -11.02
N VAL A 212 -20.07 -3.93 -9.81
CA VAL A 212 -19.47 -4.81 -8.81
C VAL A 212 -20.54 -5.75 -8.29
N ASN A 213 -20.23 -7.06 -8.28
CA ASN A 213 -21.01 -8.10 -7.61
C ASN A 213 -20.14 -8.77 -6.58
N SER A 214 -20.65 -9.02 -5.37
CA SER A 214 -19.85 -9.62 -4.30
C SER A 214 -20.68 -10.50 -3.37
N LYS A 215 -19.98 -11.40 -2.67
CA LYS A 215 -20.50 -12.18 -1.55
C LYS A 215 -19.48 -12.14 -0.43
N LEU A 216 -19.95 -11.80 0.76
CA LEU A 216 -19.16 -11.73 1.98
C LEU A 216 -19.63 -12.80 2.97
N TYR A 217 -18.67 -13.40 3.67
CA TYR A 217 -18.94 -14.44 4.65
C TYR A 217 -18.16 -14.18 5.94
N THR A 218 -18.74 -14.62 7.05
CA THR A 218 -18.06 -14.70 8.35
C THR A 218 -18.28 -16.10 8.91
N GLN A 219 -17.21 -16.84 9.18
CA GLN A 219 -17.24 -18.23 9.66
C GLN A 219 -18.16 -19.15 8.81
N GLY A 220 -18.06 -19.01 7.48
CA GLY A 220 -18.84 -19.77 6.52
C GLY A 220 -20.32 -19.36 6.40
N ARG A 221 -20.78 -18.34 7.14
CA ARG A 221 -22.15 -17.80 7.05
C ARG A 221 -22.15 -16.54 6.20
N HIS A 222 -23.12 -16.42 5.32
CA HIS A 222 -23.32 -15.22 4.51
C HIS A 222 -23.50 -13.98 5.40
N LEU A 223 -22.74 -12.94 5.14
CA LEU A 223 -22.80 -11.67 5.86
C LEU A 223 -23.73 -10.72 5.11
N ASN A 224 -24.90 -10.45 5.65
CA ASN A 224 -25.78 -9.39 5.16
C ASN A 224 -25.33 -8.05 5.76
N GLY A 225 -25.40 -6.97 4.97
CA GLY A 225 -24.80 -5.67 5.23
C GLY A 225 -25.22 -4.93 6.51
N GLN A 226 -26.12 -5.48 7.32
CA GLN A 226 -26.54 -4.92 8.63
C GLN A 226 -25.71 -5.44 9.83
N SER A 227 -24.77 -6.35 9.59
CA SER A 227 -23.94 -6.91 10.66
C SER A 227 -22.79 -5.97 11.02
N ASN A 228 -22.50 -5.82 12.31
CA ASN A 228 -21.28 -5.20 12.81
C ASN A 228 -20.06 -6.12 12.70
N SER A 229 -20.27 -7.39 12.32
CA SER A 229 -19.18 -8.34 12.10
C SER A 229 -18.40 -7.99 10.84
N VAL A 230 -17.11 -8.33 10.83
CA VAL A 230 -16.27 -8.24 9.64
C VAL A 230 -16.26 -9.58 8.90
N GLU A 231 -16.05 -9.53 7.59
CA GLU A 231 -15.91 -10.72 6.77
C GLU A 231 -14.51 -11.34 6.90
N ASP A 232 -14.48 -12.67 6.92
CA ASP A 232 -13.26 -13.48 6.88
C ASP A 232 -13.08 -14.21 5.54
N TYR A 233 -14.09 -14.17 4.66
CA TYR A 233 -14.03 -14.62 3.28
C TYR A 233 -14.87 -13.70 2.39
N ALA A 234 -14.33 -13.36 1.22
CA ALA A 234 -15.01 -12.58 0.22
C ALA A 234 -14.73 -13.10 -1.19
N THR A 235 -15.74 -13.00 -2.05
CA THR A 235 -15.58 -13.10 -3.50
C THR A 235 -16.24 -11.90 -4.17
N ALA A 236 -15.61 -11.36 -5.20
CA ALA A 236 -16.19 -10.27 -5.97
C ALA A 236 -15.83 -10.37 -7.45
N GLN A 237 -16.72 -9.82 -8.27
CA GLN A 237 -16.50 -9.60 -9.69
C GLN A 237 -16.69 -8.11 -9.99
N VAL A 238 -15.72 -7.53 -10.70
CA VAL A 238 -15.70 -6.11 -11.08
C VAL A 238 -15.65 -6.02 -12.60
N GLU A 239 -16.63 -5.34 -13.19
CA GLU A 239 -16.70 -5.06 -14.63
C GLU A 239 -16.21 -3.64 -14.90
N THR A 240 -15.32 -3.47 -15.86
CA THR A 240 -14.70 -2.19 -16.19
C THR A 240 -15.19 -1.65 -17.54
N ALA A 241 -15.07 -0.35 -17.76
CA ALA A 241 -15.44 0.29 -19.03
C ALA A 241 -14.52 -0.12 -20.20
N SER A 242 -13.34 -0.67 -19.94
CA SER A 242 -12.49 -1.26 -20.98
C SER A 242 -12.98 -2.64 -21.45
N GLY A 243 -14.04 -3.19 -20.83
CA GLY A 243 -14.55 -4.53 -21.09
C GLY A 243 -13.86 -5.62 -20.29
N ALA A 244 -12.84 -5.29 -19.49
CA ALA A 244 -12.18 -6.27 -18.64
C ALA A 244 -13.03 -6.65 -17.43
N VAL A 245 -13.05 -7.96 -17.11
CA VAL A 245 -13.68 -8.51 -15.91
C VAL A 245 -12.60 -8.95 -14.93
N ILE A 246 -12.68 -8.46 -13.71
CA ILE A 246 -11.78 -8.82 -12.61
C ILE A 246 -12.55 -9.70 -11.64
N ASN A 247 -12.07 -10.93 -11.43
CA ASN A 247 -12.55 -11.83 -10.39
C ASN A 247 -11.55 -11.82 -9.24
N LEU A 248 -12.02 -11.66 -8.02
CA LEU A 248 -11.18 -11.72 -6.84
C LEU A 248 -11.78 -12.57 -5.73
N THR A 249 -10.90 -13.24 -4.98
CA THR A 249 -11.23 -13.88 -3.71
C THR A 249 -10.17 -13.55 -2.68
N CYS A 250 -10.60 -13.23 -1.46
CA CYS A 250 -9.68 -13.06 -0.34
C CYS A 250 -10.27 -13.64 0.95
N SER A 251 -9.39 -14.05 1.86
CA SER A 251 -9.86 -14.64 3.11
C SER A 251 -8.83 -14.64 4.21
N TRP A 252 -9.34 -14.69 5.45
CA TRP A 252 -8.62 -15.06 6.65
C TRP A 252 -9.05 -16.46 7.13
N ARG A 253 -8.17 -17.20 7.80
CA ARG A 253 -8.47 -18.46 8.49
C ARG A 253 -9.04 -19.56 7.59
N ILE A 254 -8.68 -19.57 6.31
CA ILE A 254 -9.11 -20.62 5.38
C ILE A 254 -8.07 -21.75 5.31
N SER A 255 -8.56 -23.00 5.26
CA SER A 255 -7.66 -24.16 5.12
C SER A 255 -7.25 -24.33 3.67
N VAL A 256 -6.04 -23.89 3.32
CA VAL A 256 -5.48 -23.97 1.94
C VAL A 256 -4.21 -24.82 1.86
N GLY A 257 -3.86 -25.55 2.94
CA GLY A 257 -2.71 -26.47 2.96
C GLY A 257 -1.34 -25.80 3.03
N GLN A 258 -1.29 -24.47 3.17
CA GLN A 258 -0.09 -23.66 3.31
C GLN A 258 -0.43 -22.33 4.01
N ASP A 259 0.58 -21.53 4.38
CA ASP A 259 0.38 -20.28 5.15
C ASP A 259 -0.46 -19.26 4.39
N CYS A 260 -0.18 -19.06 3.10
CA CYS A 260 -0.99 -18.21 2.24
C CYS A 260 -0.94 -18.63 0.76
N ILE A 261 -1.97 -18.22 0.02
CA ILE A 261 -2.01 -18.21 -1.45
C ILE A 261 -2.17 -16.76 -1.88
N ILE A 262 -1.19 -16.25 -2.62
CA ILE A 262 -1.23 -14.91 -3.21
C ILE A 262 -0.96 -15.05 -4.70
N SER A 263 -1.95 -14.73 -5.54
CA SER A 263 -1.79 -14.81 -6.99
C SER A 263 -2.61 -13.75 -7.71
N SER A 264 -2.09 -13.32 -8.84
CA SER A 264 -2.78 -12.43 -9.77
C SER A 264 -2.45 -12.87 -11.19
N GLU A 265 -3.47 -13.21 -11.97
CA GLU A 265 -3.36 -13.65 -13.35
C GLU A 265 -4.11 -12.69 -14.27
N PHE A 266 -3.50 -12.35 -15.38
CA PHE A 266 -4.05 -11.42 -16.37
C PHE A 266 -4.08 -12.09 -17.73
N PHE A 267 -5.22 -12.06 -18.40
CA PHE A 267 -5.43 -12.69 -19.69
C PHE A 267 -5.77 -11.63 -20.74
N GLY A 268 -4.93 -11.57 -21.75
CA GLY A 268 -5.09 -10.68 -22.90
C GLY A 268 -5.29 -11.46 -24.20
N THR A 269 -5.64 -10.75 -25.26
CA THR A 269 -5.96 -11.31 -26.57
C THR A 269 -4.77 -11.99 -27.26
N ARG A 270 -3.52 -11.75 -26.78
CA ARG A 270 -2.28 -12.31 -27.35
C ARG A 270 -1.46 -13.11 -26.35
N GLY A 271 -1.89 -13.25 -25.11
CA GLY A 271 -1.18 -14.03 -24.10
C GLY A 271 -1.68 -13.71 -22.70
N GLY A 272 -1.01 -14.29 -21.71
CA GLY A 272 -1.28 -14.06 -20.30
C GLY A 272 -0.02 -13.73 -19.51
N ALA A 273 -0.21 -13.26 -18.28
CA ALA A 273 0.88 -13.11 -17.31
C ALA A 273 0.38 -13.40 -15.90
N SER A 274 1.26 -13.87 -15.06
CA SER A 274 0.95 -14.13 -13.64
C SER A 274 2.03 -13.62 -12.72
N PHE A 275 1.58 -13.29 -11.52
CA PHE A 275 2.33 -13.07 -10.31
C PHE A 275 1.79 -14.03 -9.24
N HIS A 276 2.65 -14.79 -8.57
CA HIS A 276 2.21 -15.65 -7.49
C HIS A 276 3.31 -15.90 -6.45
N ASN A 277 2.89 -16.22 -5.23
CA ASN A 277 3.82 -16.56 -4.17
C ASN A 277 4.34 -18.00 -4.29
N VAL A 278 5.50 -18.26 -3.70
CA VAL A 278 6.18 -19.56 -3.73
C VAL A 278 6.02 -20.26 -2.39
N ASN A 279 5.59 -21.52 -2.40
CA ASN A 279 5.52 -22.40 -1.21
C ASN A 279 4.80 -21.75 0.00
N GLY A 280 3.75 -20.98 -0.23
CA GLY A 280 3.01 -20.31 0.83
C GLY A 280 3.72 -19.12 1.48
N SER A 281 4.84 -18.66 0.95
CA SER A 281 5.57 -17.50 1.47
C SER A 281 4.78 -16.20 1.27
N PHE A 282 4.82 -15.31 2.30
CA PHE A 282 4.33 -13.93 2.17
C PHE A 282 5.33 -13.00 1.48
N TYR A 283 6.54 -13.45 1.21
CA TYR A 283 7.65 -12.60 0.78
C TYR A 283 8.24 -12.98 -0.57
N ASP A 284 8.19 -14.26 -0.93
CA ASP A 284 8.83 -14.79 -2.13
C ASP A 284 7.82 -14.91 -3.27
N PHE A 285 8.10 -14.20 -4.36
CA PHE A 285 7.21 -14.13 -5.52
C PHE A 285 7.93 -14.44 -6.82
N VAL A 286 7.20 -15.04 -7.74
CA VAL A 286 7.62 -15.26 -9.13
C VAL A 286 6.63 -14.60 -10.07
N ALA A 287 7.10 -14.30 -11.28
CA ALA A 287 6.28 -13.79 -12.36
C ALA A 287 6.57 -14.57 -13.66
N GLU A 288 5.53 -14.85 -14.41
CA GLU A 288 5.59 -15.59 -15.67
C GLU A 288 4.74 -14.89 -16.74
N ARG A 289 5.14 -15.05 -17.99
CA ARG A 289 4.31 -14.72 -19.16
C ARG A 289 3.88 -16.00 -19.86
N TYR A 290 2.68 -16.03 -20.41
CA TYR A 290 2.10 -17.18 -21.08
C TYR A 290 1.89 -16.93 -22.57
N GLU A 291 2.32 -17.89 -23.41
CA GLU A 291 2.04 -17.96 -24.83
C GLU A 291 1.43 -19.33 -25.12
N GLY A 292 0.11 -19.42 -25.24
CA GLY A 292 -0.59 -20.70 -25.30
C GLY A 292 -0.24 -21.58 -24.10
N THR A 293 0.38 -22.71 -24.30
CA THR A 293 0.81 -23.65 -23.24
C THR A 293 2.23 -23.37 -22.72
N LYS A 294 2.94 -22.42 -23.33
CA LYS A 294 4.33 -22.09 -22.95
C LYS A 294 4.34 -21.14 -21.78
N ARG A 295 5.12 -21.47 -20.76
CA ARG A 295 5.45 -20.57 -19.62
C ARG A 295 6.82 -19.95 -19.85
N ILE A 296 6.91 -18.65 -19.70
CA ILE A 296 8.14 -17.86 -19.88
C ILE A 296 8.39 -17.15 -18.56
N PRO A 297 9.41 -17.56 -17.77
CA PRO A 297 9.76 -16.88 -16.53
C PRO A 297 10.15 -15.43 -16.79
N LEU A 298 9.63 -14.52 -15.99
CA LEU A 298 9.98 -13.09 -16.02
C LEU A 298 10.90 -12.75 -14.85
N ILE A 299 10.55 -13.19 -13.67
CA ILE A 299 11.29 -13.00 -12.42
C ILE A 299 11.19 -14.28 -11.59
N SER A 300 12.32 -14.67 -11.00
CA SER A 300 12.41 -15.74 -10.00
C SER A 300 13.55 -15.41 -9.03
N GLY A 301 13.44 -15.89 -7.79
CA GLY A 301 14.43 -15.70 -6.74
C GLY A 301 14.03 -14.64 -5.70
N PRO A 302 14.86 -14.48 -4.66
CA PRO A 302 14.54 -13.61 -3.53
C PRO A 302 14.44 -12.15 -3.94
N ASP A 303 13.50 -11.42 -3.31
CA ASP A 303 13.26 -10.01 -3.53
C ASP A 303 13.07 -9.33 -2.17
N ASP A 304 13.97 -8.43 -1.80
CA ASP A 304 13.87 -7.62 -0.57
C ASP A 304 12.99 -6.39 -0.83
N TRP A 305 11.69 -6.61 -0.98
CA TRP A 305 10.70 -5.57 -1.31
C TRP A 305 10.05 -4.88 -0.11
N PRO A 306 9.96 -5.48 1.12
CA PRO A 306 9.29 -4.83 2.23
C PRO A 306 9.91 -3.47 2.56
N GLY A 307 9.06 -2.41 2.56
CA GLY A 307 9.50 -1.04 2.84
C GLY A 307 9.92 -0.21 1.62
N ARG A 308 10.03 -0.79 0.41
CA ARG A 308 10.37 -0.01 -0.81
C ARG A 308 9.40 1.14 -1.09
N ALA A 309 8.11 0.97 -0.80
CA ALA A 309 7.14 2.07 -0.92
C ALA A 309 7.54 3.29 -0.07
N GLY A 310 7.99 3.04 1.16
CA GLY A 310 8.48 4.10 2.04
C GLY A 310 9.80 4.71 1.58
N LEU A 311 10.69 3.92 0.97
CA LEU A 311 11.95 4.42 0.40
C LEU A 311 11.69 5.30 -0.83
N GLU A 312 10.81 4.89 -1.75
CA GLU A 312 10.44 5.73 -2.89
C GLU A 312 9.82 7.06 -2.46
N TRP A 313 8.88 7.02 -1.48
CA TRP A 313 8.33 8.24 -0.91
C TRP A 313 9.43 9.14 -0.34
N LEU A 314 10.43 8.55 0.34
CA LEU A 314 11.54 9.30 0.92
C LEU A 314 12.45 9.92 -0.14
N GLU A 315 12.72 9.22 -1.24
CA GLU A 315 13.47 9.75 -2.37
C GLU A 315 12.74 10.95 -3.00
N ARG A 316 11.43 10.82 -3.21
CA ARG A 316 10.57 11.90 -3.70
C ARG A 316 10.55 13.10 -2.74
N LEU A 317 10.51 12.83 -1.42
CA LEU A 317 10.63 13.87 -0.39
C LEU A 317 11.96 14.62 -0.50
N GLN A 318 13.06 13.92 -0.70
CA GLN A 318 14.39 14.52 -0.89
C GLN A 318 14.50 15.37 -2.17
N MET A 319 13.71 15.02 -3.21
CA MET A 319 13.60 15.81 -4.44
C MET A 319 12.66 17.00 -4.29
N ASN A 320 12.07 17.22 -3.11
CA ASN A 320 11.03 18.22 -2.82
C ASN A 320 9.80 18.07 -3.73
N GLU A 321 9.45 16.85 -4.10
CA GLU A 321 8.22 16.60 -4.84
C GLU A 321 7.01 17.01 -4.00
N ARG A 322 5.98 17.47 -4.71
CA ARG A 322 4.75 17.99 -4.16
C ARG A 322 3.60 17.03 -4.41
N PHE A 323 2.39 17.54 -4.35
CA PHE A 323 1.19 16.74 -4.61
C PHE A 323 1.26 16.08 -6.01
N ASP A 324 0.90 14.80 -6.06
CA ASP A 324 0.85 14.01 -7.28
C ASP A 324 -0.62 13.72 -7.63
N VAL A 325 -1.05 14.11 -8.84
CA VAL A 325 -2.43 13.87 -9.31
C VAL A 325 -2.79 12.40 -9.38
N ARG A 326 -1.79 11.49 -9.49
CA ARG A 326 -2.00 10.04 -9.41
C ARG A 326 -2.57 9.59 -8.06
N ASN A 327 -2.54 10.42 -7.02
CA ASN A 327 -3.21 10.11 -5.75
C ASN A 327 -4.74 9.99 -5.90
N ASP A 328 -5.34 10.48 -7.00
CA ASP A 328 -6.75 10.22 -7.31
C ASP A 328 -7.05 8.73 -7.56
N GLU A 329 -6.04 7.95 -7.96
CA GLU A 329 -6.10 6.48 -8.08
C GLU A 329 -6.47 5.82 -6.76
N LEU A 330 -5.98 6.35 -5.62
CA LEU A 330 -6.28 5.84 -4.28
C LEU A 330 -7.77 5.93 -3.96
N VAL A 331 -8.41 7.00 -4.43
CA VAL A 331 -9.86 7.17 -4.27
C VAL A 331 -10.61 6.13 -5.09
N ARG A 332 -10.16 5.83 -6.32
CA ARG A 332 -10.78 4.80 -7.18
C ARG A 332 -10.67 3.40 -6.57
N VAL A 333 -9.52 3.06 -5.96
CA VAL A 333 -9.38 1.80 -5.22
C VAL A 333 -10.39 1.74 -4.07
N ALA A 334 -10.50 2.80 -3.27
CA ALA A 334 -11.44 2.85 -2.15
C ALA A 334 -12.91 2.80 -2.60
N GLU A 335 -13.26 3.42 -3.74
CA GLU A 335 -14.62 3.34 -4.33
C GLU A 335 -14.99 1.92 -4.72
N VAL A 336 -14.05 1.11 -5.23
CA VAL A 336 -14.30 -0.31 -5.54
C VAL A 336 -14.49 -1.11 -4.26
N LEU A 337 -13.70 -0.84 -3.20
CA LEU A 337 -13.90 -1.49 -1.90
C LEU A 337 -15.28 -1.17 -1.32
N ASP A 338 -15.69 0.11 -1.33
CA ASP A 338 -17.04 0.52 -0.90
C ASP A 338 -18.14 -0.19 -1.72
N ALA A 339 -17.94 -0.31 -3.05
CA ALA A 339 -18.89 -0.98 -3.93
C ALA A 339 -18.98 -2.49 -3.65
N ILE A 340 -17.88 -3.16 -3.24
CA ILE A 340 -17.89 -4.56 -2.81
C ILE A 340 -18.77 -4.72 -1.56
N TYR A 341 -18.61 -3.87 -0.54
CA TYR A 341 -19.43 -3.90 0.66
C TYR A 341 -20.89 -3.56 0.37
N HIS A 342 -21.15 -2.59 -0.50
CA HIS A 342 -22.52 -2.19 -0.88
C HIS A 342 -23.24 -3.32 -1.65
N SER A 343 -22.58 -3.92 -2.64
CA SER A 343 -23.16 -5.00 -3.44
C SER A 343 -23.55 -6.22 -2.60
N ALA A 344 -22.76 -6.57 -1.58
CA ALA A 344 -23.08 -7.68 -0.67
C ALA A 344 -24.27 -7.38 0.23
N SER A 345 -24.65 -6.11 0.41
CA SER A 345 -25.76 -5.68 1.29
C SER A 345 -27.10 -5.65 0.59
N THR A 346 -27.13 -5.71 -0.74
CA THR A 346 -28.35 -5.58 -1.55
C THR A 346 -28.99 -6.91 -1.96
N LEU A 347 -28.45 -8.03 -1.49
CA LEU A 347 -28.93 -9.39 -1.71
C LEU A 347 -29.46 -10.02 -0.43
#